data_adfddcdd4af3189e031413e16cbf3d09
#
_entry.id   adfddcdd4af3189e031413e16cbf3d09
#
_cell.length_a   1.000
_cell.length_b   1.000
_cell.length_c   1.000
_cell.angle_alpha   90.00
_cell.angle_beta   90.00
_cell.angle_gamma   90.00
#
_symmetry.space_group_name_H-M   'P 1'
#
loop_
_entity.id
_entity.type
_entity.pdbx_description
1 polymer ?
#
loop_
_entity_poly.entity_id
_entity_poly.type
_entity_poly.pdbx_seq_one_letter_code
_entity_poly.pdbx_strand_id
1 'polypeptide(L)'
;MRKIERIFVHCTAGNQKQTLQQLKDEFIRKGWKNPGYHYVVFPDGKLVQLLSEDKVSNGVQGYNSTSINVSYVGGIDKQGRPLDNRTQAQKDTLYALLMYLKQQHPKAHILGHRDIWGKNSKNWKKYCPCFDAEEEYKDINNML
;
A
#
# COMPACT_ATOMS: atom_id res chain seq x y z
N MET A 1 5.06 -15.38 14.81
CA MET A 1 4.24 -14.22 14.39
C MET A 1 5.13 -12.98 14.38
N ARG A 2 5.06 -12.20 13.32
CA ARG A 2 5.85 -10.96 13.23
C ARG A 2 5.26 -9.85 14.09
N LYS A 3 6.11 -8.98 14.64
CA LYS A 3 5.67 -7.76 15.29
C LYS A 3 5.38 -6.72 14.20
N ILE A 4 4.16 -6.20 14.15
CA ILE A 4 3.77 -5.22 13.15
C ILE A 4 3.66 -3.84 13.80
N GLU A 5 4.52 -2.93 13.37
CA GLU A 5 4.58 -1.56 13.88
C GLU A 5 3.97 -0.57 12.88
N ARG A 6 3.88 -0.93 11.60
CA ARG A 6 3.38 -0.05 10.54
C ARG A 6 2.56 -0.81 9.53
N ILE A 7 1.56 -0.14 9.00
CA ILE A 7 0.80 -0.59 7.84
C ILE A 7 0.99 0.46 6.77
N PHE A 8 1.78 0.14 5.73
CA PHE A 8 2.06 1.07 4.64
C PHE A 8 1.02 0.96 3.55
N VAL A 9 0.53 2.11 3.10
CA VAL A 9 -0.37 2.21 1.95
C VAL A 9 0.43 2.64 0.74
N HIS A 10 0.24 1.92 -0.37
CA HIS A 10 0.96 2.14 -1.64
C HIS A 10 -0.02 2.26 -2.80
N CYS A 11 0.50 2.73 -3.93
CA CYS A 11 -0.09 2.48 -5.25
C CYS A 11 0.88 1.61 -6.05
N THR A 12 0.37 0.92 -7.06
CA THR A 12 1.25 0.11 -7.92
C THR A 12 2.07 0.97 -8.86
N ALA A 13 1.73 2.27 -8.98
CA ALA A 13 2.30 3.21 -9.95
C ALA A 13 2.16 2.65 -11.38
N GLY A 14 1.05 1.99 -11.64
CA GLY A 14 0.72 1.36 -12.90
C GLY A 14 -0.62 1.83 -13.45
N ASN A 15 -0.93 1.38 -14.65
CA ASN A 15 -2.21 1.65 -15.28
C ASN A 15 -3.33 0.98 -14.48
N GLN A 16 -4.51 1.61 -14.44
CA GLN A 16 -5.67 1.03 -13.75
C GLN A 16 -6.13 -0.30 -14.38
N LYS A 17 -5.74 -0.58 -15.60
CA LYS A 17 -6.03 -1.85 -16.26
C LYS A 17 -4.99 -2.93 -15.99
N GLN A 18 -3.98 -2.64 -15.17
CA GLN A 18 -2.95 -3.61 -14.80
C GLN A 18 -3.58 -4.86 -14.20
N THR A 19 -3.19 -6.03 -14.71
CA THR A 19 -3.71 -7.31 -14.24
C THR A 19 -2.87 -7.85 -13.09
N LEU A 20 -3.44 -8.79 -12.36
CA LEU A 20 -2.71 -9.50 -11.30
C LEU A 20 -1.45 -10.17 -11.85
N GLN A 21 -1.54 -10.81 -13.02
CA GLN A 21 -0.39 -11.47 -13.62
C GLN A 21 0.71 -10.47 -13.99
N GLN A 22 0.35 -9.31 -14.54
CA GLN A 22 1.32 -8.26 -14.84
C GLN A 22 2.04 -7.77 -13.59
N LEU A 23 1.30 -7.61 -12.49
CA LEU A 23 1.89 -7.19 -11.21
C LEU A 23 2.85 -8.25 -10.68
N LYS A 24 2.48 -9.51 -10.72
CA LYS A 24 3.35 -10.61 -10.29
C LYS A 24 4.61 -10.70 -11.15
N ASP A 25 4.47 -10.52 -12.46
CA ASP A 25 5.61 -10.54 -13.39
C ASP A 25 6.58 -9.40 -13.10
N GLU A 26 6.06 -8.24 -12.71
CA GLU A 26 6.91 -7.10 -12.34
C GLU A 26 7.77 -7.43 -11.12
N PHE A 27 7.21 -8.08 -10.10
CA PHE A 27 7.99 -8.48 -8.92
C PHE A 27 9.06 -9.50 -9.29
N ILE A 28 8.75 -10.44 -10.19
CA ILE A 28 9.72 -11.42 -10.68
C ILE A 28 10.86 -10.72 -11.42
N ARG A 29 10.55 -9.75 -12.28
CA ARG A 29 11.57 -8.99 -13.02
C ARG A 29 12.50 -8.23 -12.09
N LYS A 30 12.01 -7.79 -10.94
CA LYS A 30 12.82 -7.12 -9.92
C LYS A 30 13.71 -8.09 -9.14
N GLY A 31 13.56 -9.40 -9.37
CA GLY A 31 14.34 -10.41 -8.69
C GLY A 31 13.90 -10.69 -7.26
N TRP A 32 12.70 -10.27 -6.90
CA TRP A 32 12.18 -10.47 -5.55
C TRP A 32 11.63 -11.88 -5.37
N LYS A 33 12.00 -12.51 -4.26
CA LYS A 33 11.48 -13.82 -3.88
C LYS A 33 10.02 -13.73 -3.41
N ASN A 34 9.71 -12.68 -2.63
CA ASN A 34 8.36 -12.38 -2.14
C ASN A 34 7.82 -11.14 -2.86
N PRO A 35 6.48 -11.01 -3.02
CA PRO A 35 5.90 -9.83 -3.65
C PRO A 35 6.16 -8.56 -2.85
N GLY A 36 5.88 -7.41 -3.49
CA GLY A 36 6.03 -6.11 -2.85
C GLY A 36 4.96 -5.80 -1.83
N TYR A 37 3.78 -6.43 -1.95
CA TYR A 37 2.64 -6.15 -1.08
C TYR A 37 2.05 -7.45 -0.53
N HIS A 38 1.43 -7.36 0.66
CA HIS A 38 0.61 -8.44 1.20
C HIS A 38 -0.78 -8.46 0.55
N TYR A 39 -1.30 -7.27 0.24
CA TYR A 39 -2.65 -7.10 -0.32
C TYR A 39 -2.64 -6.08 -1.45
N VAL A 40 -3.48 -6.32 -2.45
CA VAL A 40 -3.70 -5.36 -3.54
C VAL A 40 -5.19 -5.23 -3.82
N VAL A 41 -5.64 -4.00 -4.12
CA VAL A 41 -7.04 -3.68 -4.39
C VAL A 41 -7.15 -3.18 -5.82
N PHE A 42 -7.98 -3.87 -6.62
CA PHE A 42 -8.21 -3.55 -8.02
C PHE A 42 -9.29 -2.47 -8.17
N PRO A 43 -9.39 -1.81 -9.35
CA PRO A 43 -10.33 -0.68 -9.53
C PRO A 43 -11.79 -1.02 -9.24
N ASP A 44 -12.22 -2.27 -9.42
CA ASP A 44 -13.58 -2.70 -9.08
C ASP A 44 -13.78 -2.97 -7.58
N GLY A 45 -12.74 -2.74 -6.78
CA GLY A 45 -12.76 -2.98 -5.35
C GLY A 45 -12.35 -4.38 -4.93
N LYS A 46 -12.00 -5.23 -5.88
CA LYS A 46 -11.60 -6.61 -5.55
C LYS A 46 -10.29 -6.61 -4.77
N LEU A 47 -10.31 -7.28 -3.63
CA LEU A 47 -9.14 -7.46 -2.77
C LEU A 47 -8.48 -8.80 -3.08
N VAL A 48 -7.16 -8.77 -3.28
CA VAL A 48 -6.37 -10.00 -3.46
C VAL A 48 -5.25 -10.03 -2.45
N GLN A 49 -5.13 -11.12 -1.71
CA GLN A 49 -3.98 -11.34 -0.83
C GLN A 49 -2.87 -12.00 -1.63
N LEU A 50 -1.72 -11.36 -1.68
CA LEU A 50 -0.54 -11.83 -2.42
C LEU A 50 0.41 -12.65 -1.55
N LEU A 51 0.41 -12.41 -0.25
CA LEU A 51 1.38 -12.98 0.66
C LEU A 51 0.77 -13.09 2.06
N SER A 52 1.07 -14.17 2.76
CA SER A 52 0.69 -14.32 4.16
C SER A 52 1.31 -13.22 5.00
N GLU A 53 0.59 -12.69 5.98
CA GLU A 53 1.09 -11.64 6.87
C GLU A 53 2.27 -12.09 7.72
N ASP A 54 2.48 -13.40 7.89
CA ASP A 54 3.64 -13.95 8.60
C ASP A 54 4.94 -13.78 7.83
N LYS A 55 4.86 -13.49 6.53
CA LYS A 55 6.03 -13.35 5.67
C LYS A 55 6.30 -11.87 5.40
N VAL A 56 7.55 -11.55 5.09
CA VAL A 56 8.00 -10.18 4.83
C VAL A 56 7.83 -9.87 3.35
N SER A 57 7.09 -8.80 3.04
CA SER A 57 6.95 -8.31 1.67
C SER A 57 7.99 -7.22 1.38
N ASN A 58 8.15 -6.85 0.10
CA ASN A 58 9.20 -5.94 -0.35
C ASN A 58 8.64 -4.55 -0.70
N GLY A 59 7.86 -3.96 0.21
CA GLY A 59 7.20 -2.69 -0.03
C GLY A 59 8.04 -1.46 0.28
N VAL A 60 8.74 -1.44 1.43
CA VAL A 60 9.50 -0.28 1.88
C VAL A 60 10.83 -0.74 2.47
N GLN A 61 11.90 -0.51 1.74
CA GLN A 61 13.24 -0.91 2.17
C GLN A 61 13.58 -0.34 3.55
N GLY A 62 14.06 -1.20 4.44
CA GLY A 62 14.45 -0.83 5.80
C GLY A 62 13.31 -0.95 6.83
N TYR A 63 12.07 -1.12 6.39
CA TYR A 63 10.90 -1.19 7.28
C TYR A 63 10.12 -2.49 7.16
N ASN A 64 10.45 -3.32 6.18
CA ASN A 64 9.59 -4.46 5.80
C ASN A 64 9.42 -5.50 6.89
N SER A 65 10.45 -5.75 7.70
CA SER A 65 10.39 -6.80 8.73
C SER A 65 9.32 -6.55 9.80
N THR A 66 8.90 -5.29 9.99
CA THR A 66 7.91 -4.91 11.00
C THR A 66 6.65 -4.29 10.38
N SER A 67 6.41 -4.53 9.07
CA SER A 67 5.34 -3.85 8.35
C SER A 67 4.45 -4.82 7.58
N ILE A 68 3.21 -4.37 7.35
CA ILE A 68 2.30 -4.93 6.37
C ILE A 68 2.17 -3.89 5.26
N ASN A 69 2.22 -4.34 4.01
CA ASN A 69 2.13 -3.46 2.85
C ASN A 69 0.82 -3.74 2.09
N VAL A 70 0.00 -2.70 1.91
CA VAL A 70 -1.24 -2.78 1.12
C VAL A 70 -1.15 -1.78 -0.03
N SER A 71 -1.71 -2.11 -1.18
CA SER A 71 -1.61 -1.28 -2.37
C SER A 71 -2.92 -1.25 -3.15
N TYR A 72 -3.14 -0.18 -3.92
CA TYR A 72 -4.19 -0.14 -4.92
C TYR A 72 -3.58 -0.10 -6.31
N VAL A 73 -4.26 -0.70 -7.28
CA VAL A 73 -3.84 -0.65 -8.68
C VAL A 73 -4.15 0.73 -9.26
N GLY A 74 -3.12 1.43 -9.69
CA GLY A 74 -3.22 2.80 -10.21
C GLY A 74 -2.10 3.67 -9.72
N GLY A 75 -2.37 4.98 -9.63
CA GLY A 75 -1.44 5.97 -9.09
C GLY A 75 -0.69 6.77 -10.14
N ILE A 76 -1.01 6.60 -11.43
CA ILE A 76 -0.42 7.40 -12.50
C ILE A 76 -1.49 7.85 -13.50
N ASP A 77 -1.26 9.01 -14.13
CA ASP A 77 -2.08 9.48 -15.24
C ASP A 77 -1.61 8.88 -16.58
N LYS A 78 -2.22 9.31 -17.67
CA LYS A 78 -1.88 8.80 -19.02
C LYS A 78 -0.43 9.07 -19.42
N GLN A 79 0.19 10.10 -18.86
CA GLN A 79 1.58 10.45 -19.11
C GLN A 79 2.55 9.82 -18.11
N GLY A 80 2.06 8.98 -17.20
CA GLY A 80 2.88 8.33 -16.19
C GLY A 80 3.21 9.20 -14.99
N ARG A 81 2.52 10.35 -14.84
CA ARG A 81 2.74 11.24 -13.70
C ARG A 81 1.91 10.78 -12.51
N PRO A 82 2.40 11.00 -11.27
CA PRO A 82 1.65 10.63 -10.07
C PRO A 82 0.25 11.24 -10.04
N LEU A 83 -0.73 10.42 -9.71
CA LEU A 83 -2.13 10.84 -9.61
C LEU A 83 -2.87 9.90 -8.66
N ASP A 84 -3.63 10.46 -7.72
CA ASP A 84 -4.57 9.68 -6.93
C ASP A 84 -5.83 9.45 -7.80
N ASN A 85 -5.86 8.30 -8.46
CA ASN A 85 -6.98 7.91 -9.31
C ASN A 85 -7.77 6.73 -8.73
N ARG A 86 -7.77 6.59 -7.40
CA ARG A 86 -8.54 5.53 -6.76
C ARG A 86 -10.03 5.68 -7.10
N THR A 87 -10.66 4.57 -7.46
CA THR A 87 -12.12 4.51 -7.61
C THR A 87 -12.76 4.53 -6.22
N GLN A 88 -14.07 4.83 -6.17
CA GLN A 88 -14.80 4.75 -4.90
C GLN A 88 -14.75 3.33 -4.34
N ALA A 89 -14.88 2.31 -5.22
CA ALA A 89 -14.78 0.92 -4.80
C ALA A 89 -13.43 0.61 -4.14
N GLN A 90 -12.34 1.16 -4.68
CA GLN A 90 -11.02 1.00 -4.06
C GLN A 90 -10.93 1.69 -2.71
N LYS A 91 -11.47 2.90 -2.60
CA LYS A 91 -11.47 3.63 -1.32
C LYS A 91 -12.22 2.85 -0.25
N ASP A 92 -13.37 2.30 -0.60
CA ASP A 92 -14.20 1.53 0.32
C ASP A 92 -13.49 0.26 0.78
N THR A 93 -12.88 -0.48 -0.15
CA THR A 93 -12.16 -1.71 0.17
C THR A 93 -10.90 -1.44 1.01
N LEU A 94 -10.15 -0.38 0.65
CA LEU A 94 -8.97 0.01 1.43
C LEU A 94 -9.34 0.37 2.87
N TYR A 95 -10.39 1.14 3.03
CA TYR A 95 -10.86 1.54 4.37
C TYR A 95 -11.21 0.31 5.21
N ALA A 96 -12.00 -0.60 4.65
CA ALA A 96 -12.40 -1.82 5.35
C ALA A 96 -11.20 -2.71 5.70
N LEU A 97 -10.26 -2.85 4.75
CA LEU A 97 -9.04 -3.63 4.98
C LEU A 97 -8.19 -3.02 6.09
N LEU A 98 -8.00 -1.70 6.07
CA LEU A 98 -7.19 -1.02 7.07
C LEU A 98 -7.82 -1.09 8.46
N MET A 99 -9.15 -0.99 8.55
CA MET A 99 -9.87 -1.21 9.79
C MET A 99 -9.60 -2.61 10.33
N TYR A 100 -9.73 -3.63 9.48
CA TYR A 100 -9.47 -5.01 9.86
C TYR A 100 -8.03 -5.19 10.36
N LEU A 101 -7.06 -4.68 9.61
CA LEU A 101 -5.64 -4.81 9.98
C LEU A 101 -5.31 -4.09 11.28
N LYS A 102 -5.91 -2.92 11.50
CA LYS A 102 -5.73 -2.17 12.74
C LYS A 102 -6.28 -2.94 13.95
N GLN A 103 -7.40 -3.63 13.78
CA GLN A 103 -7.95 -4.48 14.83
C GLN A 103 -7.03 -5.64 15.17
N GLN A 104 -6.37 -6.21 14.17
CA GLN A 104 -5.41 -7.30 14.35
C GLN A 104 -4.07 -6.81 14.93
N HIS A 105 -3.70 -5.57 14.63
CA HIS A 105 -2.42 -4.97 15.03
C HIS A 105 -2.67 -3.58 15.61
N PRO A 106 -3.23 -3.49 16.84
CA PRO A 106 -3.70 -2.20 17.39
C PRO A 106 -2.61 -1.15 17.53
N LYS A 107 -1.36 -1.56 17.68
CA LYS A 107 -0.23 -0.64 17.85
C LYS A 107 0.40 -0.20 16.53
N ALA A 108 -0.03 -0.79 15.41
CA ALA A 108 0.52 -0.44 14.10
C ALA A 108 -0.02 0.91 13.64
N HIS A 109 0.87 1.74 13.09
CA HIS A 109 0.50 3.05 12.54
C HIS A 109 0.29 2.93 11.03
N ILE A 110 -0.82 3.47 10.54
CA ILE A 110 -1.13 3.53 9.11
C ILE A 110 -0.52 4.79 8.51
N LEU A 111 0.28 4.64 7.46
CA LEU A 111 0.92 5.75 6.77
C LEU A 111 1.14 5.39 5.30
N GLY A 112 1.50 6.38 4.49
CA GLY A 112 1.87 6.15 3.10
C GLY A 112 3.35 5.86 2.96
N HIS A 113 3.73 5.22 1.86
CA HIS A 113 5.15 4.96 1.57
C HIS A 113 5.98 6.25 1.66
N ARG A 114 5.49 7.34 1.05
CA ARG A 114 6.20 8.61 1.01
C ARG A 114 6.42 9.23 2.39
N ASP A 115 5.66 8.82 3.39
CA ASP A 115 5.73 9.41 4.72
C ASP A 115 7.04 9.08 5.45
N ILE A 116 7.79 8.07 5.01
CA ILE A 116 9.12 7.79 5.56
C ILE A 116 10.10 8.95 5.33
N TRP A 117 9.82 9.81 4.34
CA TRP A 117 10.65 11.00 4.04
C TRP A 117 10.04 12.29 4.58
N GLY A 118 9.00 12.21 5.42
CA GLY A 118 8.33 13.34 6.05
C GLY A 118 7.25 13.97 5.17
N LYS A 119 6.74 15.11 5.61
CA LYS A 119 5.61 15.77 4.94
C LYS A 119 6.00 16.76 3.85
N ASN A 120 7.30 17.13 3.79
CA ASN A 120 7.77 18.06 2.76
C ASN A 120 8.01 17.29 1.45
N SER A 121 7.20 17.60 0.44
CA SER A 121 7.25 16.89 -0.86
C SER A 121 8.62 16.99 -1.55
N LYS A 122 9.41 18.00 -1.23
CA LYS A 122 10.77 18.15 -1.79
C LYS A 122 11.68 17.00 -1.38
N ASN A 123 11.37 16.33 -0.27
CA ASN A 123 12.17 15.21 0.23
C ASN A 123 11.69 13.85 -0.24
N TRP A 124 10.55 13.78 -0.93
CA TRP A 124 9.99 12.51 -1.37
C TRP A 124 10.75 11.95 -2.58
N LYS A 125 11.19 10.72 -2.46
CA LYS A 125 11.79 9.99 -3.58
C LYS A 125 10.72 9.33 -4.46
N LYS A 126 9.50 9.16 -3.91
CA LYS A 126 8.32 8.62 -4.60
C LYS A 126 7.09 9.37 -4.10
N TYR A 127 6.07 9.48 -4.95
CA TYR A 127 4.78 10.07 -4.54
C TYR A 127 3.80 9.05 -3.97
N CYS A 128 4.10 7.75 -4.13
CA CYS A 128 3.28 6.65 -3.62
C CYS A 128 2.87 6.90 -2.15
N PRO A 129 1.61 6.81 -1.80
CA PRO A 129 0.45 6.32 -2.56
C PRO A 129 -0.30 7.38 -3.35
N CYS A 130 0.26 8.57 -3.55
CA CYS A 130 -0.31 9.71 -4.28
C CYS A 130 -1.44 10.43 -3.55
N PHE A 131 -1.59 10.19 -2.27
CA PHE A 131 -2.48 10.93 -1.38
C PHE A 131 -1.90 10.88 0.04
N ASP A 132 -2.41 11.74 0.92
CA ASP A 132 -1.94 11.77 2.32
C ASP A 132 -2.68 10.70 3.13
N ALA A 133 -2.06 9.53 3.25
CA ALA A 133 -2.68 8.39 3.92
C ALA A 133 -2.86 8.63 5.42
N GLU A 134 -1.92 9.29 6.08
CA GLU A 134 -2.06 9.59 7.50
C GLU A 134 -3.26 10.51 7.77
N GLU A 135 -3.47 11.51 6.92
CA GLU A 135 -4.62 12.40 7.06
C GLU A 135 -5.92 11.66 6.75
N GLU A 136 -5.96 10.90 5.67
CA GLU A 136 -7.19 10.19 5.26
C GLU A 136 -7.60 9.13 6.29
N TYR A 137 -6.65 8.45 6.91
CA TYR A 137 -6.91 7.35 7.84
C TYR A 137 -6.66 7.73 9.31
N LYS A 138 -6.64 9.02 9.62
CA LYS A 138 -6.39 9.47 11.00
C LYS A 138 -7.40 8.93 11.99
N ASP A 139 -8.66 8.77 11.58
CA ASP A 139 -9.70 8.21 12.45
C ASP A 139 -9.37 6.78 12.85
N ILE A 140 -8.85 5.98 11.91
CA ILE A 140 -8.44 4.61 12.18
C ILE A 140 -7.22 4.61 13.10
N ASN A 141 -6.23 5.45 12.82
CA ASN A 141 -5.02 5.54 13.65
C ASN A 141 -5.32 5.94 15.09
N ASN A 142 -6.37 6.74 15.30
CA ASN A 142 -6.75 7.22 16.62
C ASN A 142 -7.69 6.27 17.37
N MET A 143 -8.05 5.15 16.79
CA MET A 143 -8.87 4.12 17.46
C MET A 143 -8.07 3.42 18.55
N LEU A 144 -8.73 3.14 19.66
CA LEU A 144 -8.12 2.41 20.78
C LEU A 144 -8.44 0.91 20.71
#